data_0d13e32b02625923298f6d984f5d10a8
#
_entry.id   0d13e32b02625923298f6d984f5d10a8
#
_cell.length_a   1.000
_cell.length_b   1.000
_cell.length_c   1.000
_cell.angle_alpha   90.00
_cell.angle_beta   90.00
_cell.angle_gamma   90.00
#
_symmetry.space_group_name_H-M   'P 1'
#
loop_
_entity.id
_entity.type
_entity.pdbx_description
1 polymer ?
#
loop_
_entity_poly.entity_id
_entity_poly.type
_entity_poly.pdbx_seq_one_letter_code
_entity_poly.pdbx_strand_id
1 'polypeptide(L)'
;MLKRFLLGVIGVFTALSSFGQDLNCRVSVVFAKVSTQDTRIFQTLETQITNFINGKKWSNDNILPQERIEASIIITVNQWDGSSQFDASAQIQSSRPVYGTSYNTPVLNIQDRDWKFTYSELETLEYNENSPENSNLAMLLAFYANIIVGLDYDTFTPEGG
;
A
#
# COMPACT_ATOMS: atom_id res chain seq x y z
N MET A 1 -22.40 37.60 18.73
CA MET A 1 -22.50 37.18 17.33
C MET A 1 -21.14 36.68 16.80
N LEU A 2 -20.01 37.35 17.05
CA LEU A 2 -18.67 36.98 16.56
C LEU A 2 -18.21 35.57 16.98
N LYS A 3 -18.42 35.14 18.25
CA LYS A 3 -18.08 33.78 18.74
C LYS A 3 -18.85 32.65 18.05
N ARG A 4 -20.09 32.89 17.66
CA ARG A 4 -20.92 31.89 16.94
C ARG A 4 -20.51 31.78 15.48
N PHE A 5 -20.01 32.87 14.89
CA PHE A 5 -19.47 32.90 13.53
C PHE A 5 -18.10 32.17 13.45
N LEU A 6 -17.27 32.37 14.46
CA LEU A 6 -15.95 31.71 14.56
C LEU A 6 -16.08 30.18 14.71
N LEU A 7 -17.06 29.70 15.50
CA LEU A 7 -17.36 28.27 15.65
C LEU A 7 -17.88 27.64 14.34
N GLY A 8 -18.66 28.38 13.56
CA GLY A 8 -19.11 27.91 12.23
C GLY A 8 -17.98 27.78 11.22
N VAL A 9 -17.00 28.69 11.22
CA VAL A 9 -15.84 28.64 10.30
C VAL A 9 -14.89 27.49 10.65
N ILE A 10 -14.68 27.20 11.94
CA ILE A 10 -13.85 26.07 12.38
C ILE A 10 -14.49 24.74 11.98
N GLY A 11 -15.83 24.62 12.09
CA GLY A 11 -16.55 23.41 11.69
C GLY A 11 -16.49 23.10 10.19
N VAL A 12 -16.40 24.10 9.33
CA VAL A 12 -16.28 23.91 7.86
C VAL A 12 -14.88 23.48 7.45
N PHE A 13 -13.84 23.90 8.18
CA PHE A 13 -12.44 23.57 7.84
C PHE A 13 -12.04 22.11 8.17
N THR A 14 -12.76 21.46 9.09
CA THR A 14 -12.48 20.04 9.45
C THR A 14 -13.12 19.03 8.51
N ALA A 15 -14.01 19.43 7.62
CA ALA A 15 -14.72 18.54 6.69
C ALA A 15 -13.95 18.22 5.38
N LEU A 16 -12.76 18.81 5.16
CA LEU A 16 -12.07 18.74 3.87
C LEU A 16 -10.93 17.71 3.81
N SER A 17 -10.76 16.85 4.80
CA SER A 17 -9.66 15.88 4.81
C SER A 17 -10.13 14.43 4.58
N SER A 18 -11.03 14.21 3.63
CA SER A 18 -11.28 12.86 3.14
C SER A 18 -10.30 12.57 2.01
N PHE A 19 -9.08 12.18 2.34
CA PHE A 19 -8.19 11.56 1.37
C PHE A 19 -8.81 10.22 0.99
N GLY A 20 -9.35 10.13 -0.23
CA GLY A 20 -9.79 8.86 -0.79
C GLY A 20 -8.60 7.91 -0.84
N GLN A 21 -8.65 6.84 -0.08
CA GLN A 21 -7.70 5.72 -0.14
C GLN A 21 -8.34 4.66 -1.04
N ASP A 22 -7.60 4.19 -2.03
CA ASP A 22 -8.14 3.26 -3.02
C ASP A 22 -7.98 1.81 -2.58
N LEU A 23 -6.95 1.53 -1.79
CA LEU A 23 -6.57 0.20 -1.34
C LEU A 23 -6.86 -0.01 0.17
N ASN A 24 -7.27 -1.22 0.51
CA ASN A 24 -7.25 -1.78 1.86
C ASN A 24 -6.28 -2.96 1.85
N CYS A 25 -4.99 -2.65 1.86
CA CYS A 25 -3.92 -3.63 1.74
C CYS A 25 -3.39 -4.04 3.11
N ARG A 26 -3.40 -5.34 3.38
CA ARG A 26 -2.71 -5.93 4.53
C ARG A 26 -1.27 -6.25 4.15
N VAL A 27 -0.32 -5.67 4.85
CA VAL A 27 1.11 -5.94 4.64
C VAL A 27 1.63 -6.81 5.78
N SER A 28 2.54 -7.74 5.48
CA SER A 28 3.26 -8.53 6.46
C SER A 28 4.70 -8.74 6.03
N VAL A 29 5.66 -8.50 6.93
CA VAL A 29 7.08 -8.72 6.72
C VAL A 29 7.55 -9.94 7.53
N VAL A 30 7.90 -11.01 6.81
CA VAL A 30 8.38 -12.28 7.38
C VAL A 30 9.90 -12.30 7.29
N PHE A 31 10.60 -12.45 8.42
CA PHE A 31 12.05 -12.44 8.51
C PHE A 31 12.64 -13.68 9.22
N ALA A 32 11.90 -14.79 9.24
CA ALA A 32 12.30 -16.00 9.92
C ALA A 32 13.63 -16.61 9.44
N LYS A 33 14.07 -16.23 8.22
CA LYS A 33 15.36 -16.68 7.64
C LYS A 33 16.54 -15.84 8.09
N VAL A 34 16.29 -14.67 8.70
CA VAL A 34 17.33 -13.73 9.13
C VAL A 34 17.64 -13.95 10.59
N SER A 35 18.90 -14.31 10.89
CA SER A 35 19.36 -14.46 12.27
C SER A 35 19.73 -13.09 12.84
N THR A 36 18.80 -12.43 13.53
CA THR A 36 19.02 -11.14 14.18
C THR A 36 18.30 -11.05 15.52
N GLN A 37 18.84 -10.26 16.45
CA GLN A 37 18.17 -9.88 17.69
C GLN A 37 17.38 -8.58 17.54
N ASP A 38 17.71 -7.75 16.54
CA ASP A 38 17.00 -6.51 16.25
C ASP A 38 15.86 -6.76 15.25
N THR A 39 14.67 -6.95 15.79
CA THR A 39 13.44 -7.17 15.00
C THR A 39 12.70 -5.88 14.69
N ARG A 40 13.10 -4.77 15.30
CA ARG A 40 12.41 -3.49 15.20
C ARG A 40 12.40 -2.96 13.77
N ILE A 41 13.51 -3.10 13.03
CA ILE A 41 13.61 -2.64 11.65
C ILE A 41 12.54 -3.27 10.74
N PHE A 42 12.23 -4.56 10.93
CA PHE A 42 11.21 -5.27 10.15
C PHE A 42 9.78 -4.82 10.50
N GLN A 43 9.52 -4.53 11.77
CA GLN A 43 8.23 -3.99 12.22
C GLN A 43 8.01 -2.56 11.72
N THR A 44 9.06 -1.74 11.73
CA THR A 44 9.02 -0.38 11.19
C THR A 44 8.81 -0.41 9.68
N LEU A 45 9.52 -1.29 8.97
CA LEU A 45 9.36 -1.52 7.54
C LEU A 45 7.91 -1.91 7.18
N GLU A 46 7.33 -2.89 7.90
CA GLU A 46 5.94 -3.32 7.73
C GLU A 46 4.96 -2.14 7.91
N THR A 47 5.16 -1.36 8.96
CA THR A 47 4.32 -0.20 9.25
C THR A 47 4.43 0.87 8.17
N GLN A 48 5.64 1.18 7.72
CA GLN A 48 5.87 2.19 6.68
C GLN A 48 5.29 1.75 5.34
N ILE A 49 5.46 0.49 4.94
CA ILE A 49 4.86 -0.05 3.72
C ILE A 49 3.33 -0.01 3.81
N THR A 50 2.77 -0.40 4.95
CA THR A 50 1.32 -0.36 5.18
C THR A 50 0.77 1.07 5.01
N ASN A 51 1.44 2.04 5.62
CA ASN A 51 1.06 3.45 5.52
C ASN A 51 1.23 4.00 4.10
N PHE A 52 2.30 3.61 3.41
CA PHE A 52 2.58 4.02 2.04
C PHE A 52 1.48 3.53 1.08
N ILE A 53 1.17 2.23 1.10
CA ILE A 53 0.19 1.62 0.19
C ILE A 53 -1.22 2.13 0.46
N ASN A 54 -1.63 2.20 1.73
CA ASN A 54 -2.98 2.59 2.10
C ASN A 54 -3.16 4.11 2.21
N GLY A 55 -2.08 4.86 2.38
CA GLY A 55 -2.14 6.31 2.54
C GLY A 55 -2.17 7.09 1.23
N LYS A 56 -1.73 6.48 0.12
CA LYS A 56 -1.64 7.12 -1.19
C LYS A 56 -2.90 6.85 -2.01
N LYS A 57 -3.28 7.83 -2.83
CA LYS A 57 -4.30 7.70 -3.85
C LYS A 57 -3.66 7.18 -5.14
N TRP A 58 -4.12 6.02 -5.62
CA TRP A 58 -3.58 5.32 -6.79
C TRP A 58 -4.44 5.48 -8.04
N SER A 59 -5.66 6.00 -7.90
CA SER A 59 -6.57 6.30 -8.99
C SER A 59 -7.03 7.76 -8.96
N ASN A 60 -7.74 8.19 -10.01
CA ASN A 60 -8.37 9.51 -10.04
C ASN A 60 -9.79 9.52 -9.46
N ASP A 61 -10.34 8.35 -9.13
CA ASP A 61 -11.71 8.20 -8.66
C ASP A 61 -11.86 8.46 -7.17
N ASN A 62 -13.09 8.75 -6.74
CA ASN A 62 -13.44 8.87 -5.34
C ASN A 62 -14.03 7.55 -4.85
N ILE A 63 -13.15 6.65 -4.41
CA ILE A 63 -13.52 5.34 -3.88
C ILE A 63 -14.02 5.49 -2.44
N LEU A 64 -15.22 4.97 -2.17
CA LEU A 64 -15.77 4.96 -0.81
C LEU A 64 -15.05 3.91 0.05
N PRO A 65 -15.03 4.06 1.39
CA PRO A 65 -14.33 3.12 2.27
C PRO A 65 -14.73 1.65 2.10
N GLN A 66 -16.00 1.38 1.75
CA GLN A 66 -16.52 0.03 1.49
C GLN A 66 -16.23 -0.50 0.08
N GLU A 67 -15.73 0.35 -0.82
CA GLU A 67 -15.39 0.02 -2.20
C GLU A 67 -13.88 -0.17 -2.40
N ARG A 68 -13.09 0.00 -1.33
CA ARG A 68 -11.65 -0.17 -1.40
C ARG A 68 -11.28 -1.57 -1.83
N ILE A 69 -10.25 -1.65 -2.67
CA ILE A 69 -9.76 -2.91 -3.20
C ILE A 69 -9.04 -3.67 -2.09
N GLU A 70 -9.53 -4.86 -1.77
CA GLU A 70 -8.91 -5.76 -0.79
C GLU A 70 -7.65 -6.39 -1.37
N ALA A 71 -6.52 -6.17 -0.72
CA ALA A 71 -5.24 -6.72 -1.13
C ALA A 71 -4.40 -7.22 0.05
N SER A 72 -3.40 -8.04 -0.25
CA SER A 72 -2.38 -8.43 0.70
C SER A 72 -1.00 -8.51 0.04
N ILE A 73 0.02 -8.06 0.75
CA ILE A 73 1.43 -8.15 0.36
C ILE A 73 2.20 -8.81 1.49
N ILE A 74 2.77 -9.98 1.21
CA ILE A 74 3.63 -10.71 2.15
C ILE A 74 5.05 -10.63 1.63
N ILE A 75 5.93 -9.92 2.34
CA ILE A 75 7.34 -9.77 2.02
C ILE A 75 8.14 -10.73 2.88
N THR A 76 8.80 -11.71 2.27
CA THR A 76 9.68 -12.65 2.97
C THR A 76 11.13 -12.20 2.76
N VAL A 77 11.75 -11.71 3.81
CA VAL A 77 13.15 -11.31 3.81
C VAL A 77 14.01 -12.58 3.83
N ASN A 78 14.77 -12.79 2.76
CA ASN A 78 15.67 -13.93 2.61
C ASN A 78 17.06 -13.62 3.20
N GLN A 79 17.57 -12.38 2.97
CA GLN A 79 18.85 -11.90 3.50
C GLN A 79 18.74 -10.42 3.88
N TRP A 80 19.50 -10.04 4.89
CA TRP A 80 19.69 -8.67 5.33
C TRP A 80 21.16 -8.49 5.73
N ASP A 81 21.79 -7.41 5.29
CA ASP A 81 23.20 -7.13 5.55
C ASP A 81 23.50 -6.60 6.95
N GLY A 82 22.46 -6.47 7.79
CA GLY A 82 22.58 -5.88 9.13
C GLY A 82 22.52 -4.35 9.14
N SER A 83 22.27 -3.71 7.98
CA SER A 83 22.21 -2.26 7.82
C SER A 83 20.99 -1.86 6.98
N SER A 84 21.15 -1.74 5.68
CA SER A 84 20.11 -1.15 4.82
C SER A 84 19.75 -1.99 3.59
N GLN A 85 20.52 -3.04 3.26
CA GLN A 85 20.27 -3.84 2.08
C GLN A 85 19.46 -5.09 2.37
N PHE A 86 18.39 -5.28 1.63
CA PHE A 86 17.47 -6.39 1.76
C PHE A 86 17.39 -7.18 0.46
N ASP A 87 17.45 -8.51 0.59
CA ASP A 87 17.07 -9.46 -0.45
C ASP A 87 15.80 -10.17 0.05
N ALA A 88 14.73 -10.10 -0.71
CA ALA A 88 13.44 -10.59 -0.32
C ALA A 88 12.68 -11.21 -1.49
N SER A 89 11.57 -11.82 -1.20
CA SER A 89 10.52 -12.19 -2.15
C SER A 89 9.19 -11.65 -1.66
N ALA A 90 8.29 -11.33 -2.59
CA ALA A 90 6.97 -10.85 -2.25
C ALA A 90 5.89 -11.75 -2.85
N GLN A 91 4.83 -11.97 -2.08
CA GLN A 91 3.58 -12.52 -2.56
C GLN A 91 2.53 -11.43 -2.52
N ILE A 92 1.96 -11.14 -3.68
CA ILE A 92 0.97 -10.07 -3.88
C ILE A 92 -0.34 -10.70 -4.30
N GLN A 93 -1.41 -10.39 -3.56
CA GLN A 93 -2.74 -10.90 -3.83
C GLN A 93 -3.74 -9.76 -3.77
N SER A 94 -4.72 -9.77 -4.66
CA SER A 94 -5.94 -8.98 -4.53
C SER A 94 -7.16 -9.84 -4.77
N SER A 95 -8.27 -9.45 -4.16
CA SER A 95 -9.53 -10.17 -4.26
C SER A 95 -10.70 -9.20 -4.29
N ARG A 96 -11.79 -9.65 -4.85
CA ARG A 96 -13.02 -8.89 -4.99
C ARG A 96 -14.21 -9.66 -4.45
N PRO A 97 -15.12 -9.00 -3.70
CA PRO A 97 -16.36 -9.62 -3.27
C PRO A 97 -17.26 -9.92 -4.49
N VAL A 98 -17.82 -11.12 -4.51
CA VAL A 98 -18.77 -11.52 -5.54
C VAL A 98 -20.17 -11.08 -5.12
N TYR A 99 -20.85 -10.32 -5.99
CA TYR A 99 -22.16 -9.76 -5.71
C TYR A 99 -23.17 -10.85 -5.31
N GLY A 100 -23.90 -10.59 -4.23
CA GLY A 100 -24.93 -11.49 -3.71
C GLY A 100 -24.39 -12.74 -2.98
N THR A 101 -23.10 -12.80 -2.68
CA THR A 101 -22.45 -13.93 -1.99
C THR A 101 -21.62 -13.45 -0.79
N SER A 102 -21.12 -14.42 0.00
CA SER A 102 -20.21 -14.15 1.13
C SER A 102 -18.76 -14.49 0.83
N TYR A 103 -18.40 -14.81 -0.40
CA TYR A 103 -17.02 -15.15 -0.78
C TYR A 103 -16.40 -14.11 -1.72
N ASN A 104 -15.05 -14.06 -1.71
CA ASN A 104 -14.26 -13.25 -2.59
C ASN A 104 -13.66 -14.06 -3.72
N THR A 105 -13.55 -13.48 -4.90
CA THR A 105 -12.82 -14.07 -6.03
C THR A 105 -11.41 -13.46 -6.08
N PRO A 106 -10.35 -14.27 -6.28
CA PRO A 106 -9.00 -13.74 -6.49
C PRO A 106 -8.93 -13.05 -7.88
N VAL A 107 -8.42 -11.82 -7.88
CA VAL A 107 -8.16 -11.04 -9.10
C VAL A 107 -6.69 -11.13 -9.46
N LEU A 108 -5.81 -11.06 -8.46
CA LEU A 108 -4.36 -11.16 -8.60
C LEU A 108 -3.79 -12.14 -7.59
N ASN A 109 -2.84 -12.98 -8.04
CA ASN A 109 -2.01 -13.80 -7.15
C ASN A 109 -0.65 -14.02 -7.82
N ILE A 110 0.33 -13.20 -7.44
CA ILE A 110 1.69 -13.21 -7.99
C ILE A 110 2.69 -13.48 -6.89
N GLN A 111 3.72 -14.28 -7.21
CA GLN A 111 4.93 -14.41 -6.41
C GLN A 111 6.11 -13.83 -7.19
N ASP A 112 6.67 -12.73 -6.69
CA ASP A 112 7.91 -12.14 -7.16
C ASP A 112 9.06 -12.54 -6.23
N ARG A 113 10.15 -13.08 -6.80
CA ARG A 113 11.25 -13.68 -6.04
C ARG A 113 12.50 -12.81 -6.00
N ASP A 114 12.51 -11.70 -6.69
CA ASP A 114 13.69 -10.85 -6.84
C ASP A 114 13.44 -9.42 -6.34
N TRP A 115 13.10 -9.31 -5.07
CA TRP A 115 12.94 -8.03 -4.39
C TRP A 115 14.24 -7.63 -3.71
N LYS A 116 15.09 -6.87 -4.40
CA LYS A 116 16.31 -6.29 -3.84
C LYS A 116 16.09 -4.81 -3.64
N PHE A 117 16.15 -4.35 -2.41
CA PHE A 117 15.93 -2.95 -2.09
C PHE A 117 16.79 -2.47 -0.92
N THR A 118 16.94 -1.16 -0.85
CA THR A 118 17.53 -0.48 0.31
C THR A 118 16.41 0.15 1.14
N TYR A 119 16.55 0.06 2.46
CA TYR A 119 15.64 0.68 3.40
C TYR A 119 16.39 1.11 4.66
N SER A 120 16.05 2.29 5.17
CA SER A 120 16.53 2.82 6.45
C SER A 120 15.33 3.31 7.28
N GLU A 121 15.34 3.06 8.59
CA GLU A 121 14.26 3.49 9.50
C GLU A 121 14.07 5.01 9.53
N LEU A 122 15.10 5.77 9.15
CA LEU A 122 15.09 7.23 9.13
C LEU A 122 14.50 7.83 7.85
N GLU A 123 14.30 7.01 6.82
CA GLU A 123 13.78 7.44 5.53
C GLU A 123 12.27 7.20 5.46
N THR A 124 11.54 8.22 5.01
CA THR A 124 10.12 8.09 4.71
C THR A 124 9.97 7.51 3.30
N LEU A 125 9.11 6.51 3.14
CA LEU A 125 8.76 6.00 1.81
C LEU A 125 7.90 7.04 1.09
N GLU A 126 8.46 7.67 0.05
CA GLU A 126 7.77 8.60 -0.81
C GLU A 126 7.88 8.14 -2.26
N TYR A 127 6.84 8.37 -3.03
CA TYR A 127 6.80 8.08 -4.46
C TYR A 127 6.19 9.25 -5.22
N ASN A 128 6.94 9.75 -6.19
CA ASN A 128 6.49 10.76 -7.13
C ASN A 128 6.82 10.27 -8.54
N GLU A 129 5.82 10.15 -9.39
CA GLU A 129 5.95 9.65 -10.77
C GLU A 129 6.97 10.44 -11.61
N ASN A 130 7.15 11.72 -11.30
CA ASN A 130 8.04 12.62 -12.02
C ASN A 130 9.42 12.78 -11.37
N SER A 131 9.71 12.06 -10.28
CA SER A 131 10.99 12.16 -9.58
C SER A 131 11.93 11.01 -9.94
N PRO A 132 13.17 11.29 -10.33
CA PRO A 132 14.19 10.25 -10.49
C PRO A 132 14.74 9.72 -9.15
N GLU A 133 14.37 10.35 -8.02
CA GLU A 133 14.94 10.06 -6.69
C GLU A 133 14.09 9.06 -5.87
N ASN A 134 13.10 8.42 -6.49
CA ASN A 134 12.31 7.40 -5.82
C ASN A 134 13.19 6.24 -5.35
N SER A 135 12.98 5.77 -4.12
CA SER A 135 13.66 4.56 -3.66
C SER A 135 13.18 3.33 -4.45
N ASN A 136 14.05 2.33 -4.62
CA ASN A 136 13.70 1.11 -5.32
C ASN A 136 12.49 0.41 -4.67
N LEU A 137 12.41 0.41 -3.33
CA LEU A 137 11.26 -0.13 -2.61
C LEU A 137 9.97 0.61 -2.95
N ALA A 138 9.98 1.95 -2.96
CA ALA A 138 8.81 2.75 -3.32
C ALA A 138 8.35 2.49 -4.76
N MET A 139 9.29 2.32 -5.70
CA MET A 139 8.97 1.97 -7.08
C MET A 139 8.32 0.59 -7.21
N LEU A 140 8.85 -0.43 -6.53
CA LEU A 140 8.27 -1.78 -6.51
C LEU A 140 6.84 -1.77 -5.93
N LEU A 141 6.65 -1.07 -4.81
CA LEU A 141 5.34 -0.96 -4.17
C LEU A 141 4.34 -0.21 -5.06
N ALA A 142 4.75 0.90 -5.68
CA ALA A 142 3.92 1.67 -6.60
C ALA A 142 3.54 0.84 -7.84
N PHE A 143 4.47 0.07 -8.39
CA PHE A 143 4.23 -0.82 -9.52
C PHE A 143 3.11 -1.82 -9.19
N TYR A 144 3.19 -2.52 -8.07
CA TYR A 144 2.17 -3.49 -7.70
C TYR A 144 0.84 -2.83 -7.28
N ALA A 145 0.86 -1.66 -6.64
CA ALA A 145 -0.35 -0.92 -6.35
C ALA A 145 -1.11 -0.54 -7.63
N ASN A 146 -0.41 -0.05 -8.65
CA ASN A 146 -1.00 0.26 -9.94
C ASN A 146 -1.52 -0.99 -10.68
N ILE A 147 -0.81 -2.12 -10.60
CA ILE A 147 -1.32 -3.40 -11.16
C ILE A 147 -2.61 -3.83 -10.47
N ILE A 148 -2.66 -3.76 -9.13
CA ILE A 148 -3.86 -4.13 -8.36
C ILE A 148 -5.05 -3.27 -8.80
N VAL A 149 -4.86 -1.95 -8.87
CA VAL A 149 -5.91 -1.02 -9.28
C VAL A 149 -6.31 -1.27 -10.74
N GLY A 150 -5.36 -1.38 -11.66
CA GLY A 150 -5.64 -1.61 -13.07
C GLY A 150 -6.43 -2.90 -13.32
N LEU A 151 -6.05 -4.01 -12.67
CA LEU A 151 -6.78 -5.28 -12.79
C LEU A 151 -8.17 -5.22 -12.15
N ASP A 152 -8.36 -4.45 -11.09
CA ASP A 152 -9.69 -4.24 -10.53
C ASP A 152 -10.59 -3.50 -11.54
N TYR A 153 -10.08 -2.45 -12.18
CA TYR A 153 -10.81 -1.73 -13.25
C TYR A 153 -11.17 -2.63 -14.43
N ASP A 154 -10.24 -3.49 -14.87
CA ASP A 154 -10.48 -4.45 -15.96
C ASP A 154 -11.66 -5.39 -15.69
N THR A 155 -12.00 -5.60 -14.42
CA THR A 155 -13.15 -6.47 -14.06
C THR A 155 -14.52 -5.80 -14.24
N PHE A 156 -14.59 -4.49 -14.47
CA PHE A 156 -15.86 -3.75 -14.55
C PHE A 156 -16.40 -3.62 -15.97
N THR A 157 -15.58 -3.79 -16.99
CA THR A 157 -15.99 -3.63 -18.39
C THR A 157 -15.66 -4.87 -19.22
N PRO A 158 -16.48 -5.22 -20.24
CA PRO A 158 -16.20 -6.36 -21.11
C PRO A 158 -14.91 -6.24 -21.93
N GLU A 159 -14.41 -5.02 -22.15
CA GLU A 159 -13.21 -4.71 -22.93
C GLU A 159 -12.03 -4.25 -22.06
N GLY A 160 -12.16 -4.33 -20.74
CA GLY A 160 -11.21 -3.80 -19.76
C GLY A 160 -11.46 -2.31 -19.45
N GLY A 161 -10.83 -1.84 -18.37
CA GLY A 161 -10.96 -0.46 -17.86
C GLY A 161 -9.80 0.44 -18.24
#